data_46c52547fda21d0ed462ad6eae23c6fb
#
_entry.id   46c52547fda21d0ed462ad6eae23c6fb
#
_cell.length_a   1.000
_cell.length_b   1.000
_cell.length_c   1.000
_cell.angle_alpha   90.00
_cell.angle_beta   90.00
_cell.angle_gamma   90.00
#
_symmetry.space_group_name_H-M   'P 1'
#
loop_
_entity.id
_entity.type
_entity.pdbx_description
1 polymer ?
#
loop_
_entity_poly.entity_id
_entity_poly.type
_entity_poly.pdbx_seq_one_letter_code
_entity_poly.pdbx_strand_id
1 'polypeptide(L)'
;MSAVEYNSLIFEISQRLDELNVGRKLIVMCRGKVAPRSEGNMQDAFSLFVELEGKEFLGPDNLDVLKDLLKGVKEWALLEEAEKFENKRKEYDVLLKKIIRVLDELNDVERLVSICREKIPPERRGNIPDVRSLFKELENNNCLGINRLGILKEILAQTQKSDLLTTVKDFEERRTREDKFERRKGMHRALNVFCDYFHFVVCMSFSVL
;
A
#
# COMPACT_ATOMS: atom_id res chain seq x y z
N MET A 1 3.18 -1.37 7.47
CA MET A 1 2.67 -0.50 6.39
C MET A 1 1.54 0.31 6.95
N SER A 2 1.50 1.61 6.69
CA SER A 2 0.41 2.41 7.23
C SER A 2 -0.90 2.00 6.56
N ALA A 3 -1.98 1.93 7.34
CA ALA A 3 -3.34 1.72 6.84
C ALA A 3 -3.69 2.73 5.72
N VAL A 4 -3.07 3.90 5.72
CA VAL A 4 -3.28 4.96 4.73
C VAL A 4 -2.87 4.54 3.32
N GLU A 5 -1.73 3.86 3.15
CA GLU A 5 -1.25 3.45 1.80
C GLU A 5 -2.12 2.35 1.19
N TYR A 6 -2.55 1.41 2.02
CA TYR A 6 -3.49 0.38 1.61
C TYR A 6 -4.86 0.98 1.26
N ASN A 7 -5.39 1.85 2.12
CA ASN A 7 -6.68 2.49 1.88
C ASN A 7 -6.67 3.35 0.59
N SER A 8 -5.55 4.04 0.30
CA SER A 8 -5.40 4.77 -0.96
C SER A 8 -5.46 3.84 -2.16
N LEU A 9 -4.75 2.70 -2.13
CA LEU A 9 -4.80 1.71 -3.20
C LEU A 9 -6.22 1.19 -3.43
N ILE A 10 -6.91 0.77 -2.36
CA ILE A 10 -8.28 0.23 -2.43
C ILE A 10 -9.23 1.28 -2.99
N PHE A 11 -9.11 2.53 -2.53
CA PHE A 11 -9.93 3.63 -3.01
C PHE A 11 -9.70 3.93 -4.50
N GLU A 12 -8.45 4.03 -4.94
CA GLU A 12 -8.11 4.28 -6.34
C GLU A 12 -8.59 3.15 -7.26
N ILE A 13 -8.38 1.88 -6.85
CA ILE A 13 -8.88 0.73 -7.62
C ILE A 13 -10.40 0.72 -7.67
N SER A 14 -11.09 0.96 -6.55
CA SER A 14 -12.55 0.97 -6.53
C SER A 14 -13.14 2.03 -7.45
N GLN A 15 -12.62 3.26 -7.40
CA GLN A 15 -13.07 4.33 -8.30
C GLN A 15 -12.95 3.94 -9.78
N ARG A 16 -11.82 3.37 -10.18
CA ARG A 16 -11.61 2.96 -11.58
C ARG A 16 -12.55 1.81 -11.98
N LEU A 17 -12.82 0.87 -11.09
CA LEU A 17 -13.77 -0.22 -11.35
C LEU A 17 -15.21 0.28 -11.47
N ASP A 18 -15.57 1.32 -10.71
CA ASP A 18 -16.88 1.96 -10.79
C ASP A 18 -17.04 2.76 -12.09
N GLU A 19 -16.00 3.48 -12.53
CA GLU A 19 -15.95 4.14 -13.84
C GLU A 19 -16.15 3.14 -15.00
N LEU A 20 -15.63 1.93 -14.87
CA LEU A 20 -15.79 0.84 -15.84
C LEU A 20 -17.15 0.12 -15.76
N ASN A 21 -18.00 0.47 -14.80
CA ASN A 21 -19.31 -0.16 -14.56
C ASN A 21 -19.26 -1.68 -14.37
N VAL A 22 -18.17 -2.20 -13.77
CA VAL A 22 -18.01 -3.65 -13.55
C VAL A 22 -18.51 -4.14 -12.18
N GLY A 23 -19.03 -3.26 -11.33
CA GLY A 23 -19.45 -3.54 -9.95
C GLY A 23 -20.36 -4.78 -9.82
N ARG A 24 -21.39 -4.90 -10.65
CA ARG A 24 -22.27 -6.09 -10.65
C ARG A 24 -21.51 -7.40 -10.93
N LYS A 25 -20.55 -7.38 -11.85
CA LYS A 25 -19.74 -8.55 -12.18
C LYS A 25 -18.85 -8.95 -11.00
N LEU A 26 -18.27 -7.97 -10.31
CA LEU A 26 -17.46 -8.21 -9.10
C LEU A 26 -18.31 -8.85 -7.99
N ILE A 27 -19.52 -8.35 -7.72
CA ILE A 27 -20.43 -8.92 -6.72
C ILE A 27 -20.75 -10.38 -7.05
N VAL A 28 -21.06 -10.68 -8.32
CA VAL A 28 -21.33 -12.07 -8.75
C VAL A 28 -20.11 -12.98 -8.53
N MET A 29 -18.89 -12.49 -8.79
CA MET A 29 -17.65 -13.25 -8.57
C MET A 29 -17.38 -13.49 -7.08
N CYS A 30 -17.89 -12.63 -6.20
CA CYS A 30 -17.76 -12.76 -4.74
C CYS A 30 -18.88 -13.57 -4.08
N ARG A 31 -19.80 -14.17 -4.86
CA ARG A 31 -20.84 -15.04 -4.29
C ARG A 31 -20.23 -16.13 -3.42
N GLY A 32 -20.80 -16.29 -2.22
CA GLY A 32 -20.26 -17.21 -1.19
C GLY A 32 -19.20 -16.59 -0.27
N LYS A 33 -18.60 -15.46 -0.62
CA LYS A 33 -17.75 -14.66 0.29
C LYS A 33 -18.52 -13.50 0.92
N VAL A 34 -19.56 -13.03 0.24
CA VAL A 34 -20.43 -11.94 0.66
C VAL A 34 -21.78 -12.50 1.10
N ALA A 35 -22.38 -11.91 2.13
CA ALA A 35 -23.70 -12.34 2.61
C ALA A 35 -24.79 -12.01 1.58
N PRO A 36 -25.77 -12.91 1.31
CA PRO A 36 -26.84 -12.65 0.34
C PRO A 36 -27.66 -11.37 0.63
N ARG A 37 -27.79 -11.00 1.93
CA ARG A 37 -28.48 -9.76 2.33
C ARG A 37 -27.67 -8.50 2.00
N SER A 38 -26.35 -8.60 1.92
CA SER A 38 -25.48 -7.49 1.56
C SER A 38 -25.41 -7.28 0.05
N GLU A 39 -25.63 -8.33 -0.78
CA GLU A 39 -25.61 -8.22 -2.24
C GLU A 39 -26.60 -7.15 -2.77
N GLY A 40 -27.78 -7.03 -2.15
CA GLY A 40 -28.81 -6.05 -2.54
C GLY A 40 -28.48 -4.60 -2.18
N ASN A 41 -27.56 -4.39 -1.26
CA ASN A 41 -27.17 -3.08 -0.75
C ASN A 41 -25.84 -2.57 -1.32
N MET A 42 -25.08 -3.44 -1.98
CA MET A 42 -23.82 -3.05 -2.61
C MET A 42 -24.10 -2.42 -3.97
N GLN A 43 -23.72 -1.15 -4.11
CA GLN A 43 -23.95 -0.37 -5.33
C GLN A 43 -22.64 -0.14 -6.11
N ASP A 44 -21.49 -0.25 -5.47
CA ASP A 44 -20.17 0.09 -6.01
C ASP A 44 -19.08 -0.89 -5.56
N ALA A 45 -17.92 -0.80 -6.19
CA ALA A 45 -16.77 -1.65 -5.89
C ALA A 45 -16.20 -1.37 -4.49
N PHE A 46 -16.28 -0.13 -4.01
CA PHE A 46 -15.80 0.24 -2.69
C PHE A 46 -16.58 -0.45 -1.59
N SER A 47 -17.93 -0.44 -1.66
CA SER A 47 -18.79 -1.14 -0.70
C SER A 47 -18.51 -2.65 -0.66
N LEU A 48 -18.23 -3.25 -1.82
CA LEU A 48 -17.83 -4.66 -1.91
C LEU A 48 -16.50 -4.91 -1.18
N PHE A 49 -15.50 -4.04 -1.38
CA PHE A 49 -14.21 -4.20 -0.73
C PHE A 49 -14.30 -4.04 0.78
N VAL A 50 -15.07 -3.09 1.28
CA VAL A 50 -15.33 -2.92 2.73
C VAL A 50 -15.98 -4.17 3.33
N GLU A 51 -16.93 -4.79 2.63
CA GLU A 51 -17.54 -6.05 3.11
C GLU A 51 -16.54 -7.22 3.11
N LEU A 52 -15.66 -7.31 2.10
CA LEU A 52 -14.62 -8.32 2.03
C LEU A 52 -13.56 -8.13 3.12
N GLU A 53 -13.23 -6.89 3.46
CA GLU A 53 -12.34 -6.54 4.58
C GLU A 53 -12.96 -6.94 5.92
N GLY A 54 -14.22 -6.61 6.15
CA GLY A 54 -14.93 -6.98 7.35
C GLY A 54 -15.01 -8.48 7.60
N LYS A 55 -14.80 -9.29 6.56
CA LYS A 55 -14.74 -10.76 6.62
C LYS A 55 -13.33 -11.33 6.49
N GLU A 56 -12.31 -10.49 6.52
CA GLU A 56 -10.90 -10.88 6.43
C GLU A 56 -10.50 -11.56 5.10
N PHE A 57 -11.36 -11.48 4.06
CA PHE A 57 -11.03 -11.95 2.71
C PHE A 57 -10.13 -10.97 1.95
N LEU A 58 -10.13 -9.72 2.33
CA LEU A 58 -9.30 -8.66 1.77
C LEU A 58 -8.64 -7.90 2.92
N GLY A 59 -7.41 -7.47 2.71
CA GLY A 59 -6.70 -6.68 3.69
C GLY A 59 -5.28 -6.37 3.24
N PRO A 60 -4.58 -5.52 4.01
CA PRO A 60 -3.22 -5.12 3.64
C PRO A 60 -2.24 -6.29 3.54
N ASP A 61 -2.50 -7.41 4.19
CA ASP A 61 -1.67 -8.62 4.17
C ASP A 61 -2.17 -9.68 3.18
N ASN A 62 -3.36 -9.46 2.59
CA ASN A 62 -4.01 -10.43 1.72
C ASN A 62 -4.74 -9.72 0.58
N LEU A 63 -4.11 -9.63 -0.58
CA LEU A 63 -4.68 -9.06 -1.81
C LEU A 63 -5.15 -10.14 -2.81
N ASP A 64 -5.16 -11.42 -2.44
CA ASP A 64 -5.42 -12.50 -3.38
C ASP A 64 -6.80 -12.40 -4.00
N VAL A 65 -7.83 -12.13 -3.19
CA VAL A 65 -9.19 -11.94 -3.69
C VAL A 65 -9.26 -10.73 -4.65
N LEU A 66 -8.61 -9.62 -4.33
CA LEU A 66 -8.56 -8.46 -5.21
C LEU A 66 -7.92 -8.81 -6.56
N LYS A 67 -6.78 -9.49 -6.53
CA LYS A 67 -6.07 -9.92 -7.75
C LYS A 67 -6.92 -10.86 -8.61
N ASP A 68 -7.65 -11.78 -8.00
CA ASP A 68 -8.55 -12.69 -8.71
C ASP A 68 -9.74 -11.94 -9.34
N LEU A 69 -10.31 -10.96 -8.63
CA LEU A 69 -11.35 -10.09 -9.16
C LEU A 69 -10.85 -9.29 -10.37
N LEU A 70 -9.68 -8.67 -10.27
CA LEU A 70 -9.07 -7.88 -11.34
C LEU A 70 -8.78 -8.74 -12.59
N LYS A 71 -8.28 -9.97 -12.41
CA LYS A 71 -8.12 -10.96 -13.50
C LYS A 71 -9.45 -11.30 -14.14
N GLY A 72 -10.50 -11.54 -13.34
CA GLY A 72 -11.82 -11.90 -13.82
C GLY A 72 -12.53 -10.81 -14.63
N VAL A 73 -12.26 -9.53 -14.32
CA VAL A 73 -12.75 -8.39 -15.11
C VAL A 73 -11.78 -7.96 -16.21
N LYS A 74 -10.58 -8.56 -16.27
CA LYS A 74 -9.49 -8.32 -17.24
C LYS A 74 -8.87 -6.93 -17.11
N GLU A 75 -8.84 -6.38 -15.90
CA GLU A 75 -8.21 -5.10 -15.59
C GLU A 75 -6.74 -5.29 -15.24
N TRP A 76 -5.92 -5.54 -16.27
CA TRP A 76 -4.51 -5.90 -16.13
C TRP A 76 -3.66 -4.77 -15.56
N ALA A 77 -4.01 -3.50 -15.84
CA ALA A 77 -3.29 -2.35 -15.31
C ALA A 77 -3.47 -2.24 -13.79
N LEU A 78 -4.71 -2.41 -13.29
CA LEU A 78 -5.01 -2.40 -11.86
C LEU A 78 -4.41 -3.62 -11.16
N LEU A 79 -4.37 -4.77 -11.81
CA LEU A 79 -3.69 -5.97 -11.30
C LEU A 79 -2.19 -5.70 -11.11
N GLU A 80 -1.53 -5.08 -12.08
CA GLU A 80 -0.11 -4.71 -11.97
C GLU A 80 0.12 -3.74 -10.80
N GLU A 81 -0.79 -2.79 -10.56
CA GLU A 81 -0.71 -1.87 -9.41
C GLU A 81 -0.83 -2.62 -8.07
N ALA A 82 -1.79 -3.56 -7.96
CA ALA A 82 -1.95 -4.39 -6.76
C ALA A 82 -0.74 -5.30 -6.52
N GLU A 83 -0.17 -5.90 -7.55
CA GLU A 83 1.03 -6.74 -7.46
C GLU A 83 2.27 -5.92 -7.08
N LYS A 84 2.44 -4.72 -7.63
CA LYS A 84 3.51 -3.79 -7.24
C LYS A 84 3.41 -3.41 -5.76
N PHE A 85 2.20 -3.11 -5.30
CA PHE A 85 1.96 -2.80 -3.91
C PHE A 85 2.35 -3.98 -3.00
N GLU A 86 1.92 -5.20 -3.33
CA GLU A 86 2.25 -6.41 -2.57
C GLU A 86 3.76 -6.67 -2.53
N ASN A 87 4.45 -6.51 -3.65
CA ASN A 87 5.90 -6.69 -3.72
C ASN A 87 6.64 -5.65 -2.87
N LYS A 88 6.23 -4.39 -2.96
CA LYS A 88 6.76 -3.32 -2.12
C LYS A 88 6.63 -3.65 -0.63
N ARG A 89 5.48 -4.18 -0.24
CA ARG A 89 5.23 -4.61 1.13
C ARG A 89 6.14 -5.76 1.56
N LYS A 90 6.24 -6.80 0.74
CA LYS A 90 7.12 -7.94 1.02
C LYS A 90 8.58 -7.51 1.25
N GLU A 91 9.09 -6.59 0.43
CA GLU A 91 10.44 -6.06 0.60
C GLU A 91 10.60 -5.28 1.92
N TYR A 92 9.61 -4.46 2.27
CA TYR A 92 9.60 -3.73 3.54
C TYR A 92 9.54 -4.68 4.73
N ASP A 93 8.70 -5.71 4.70
CA ASP A 93 8.59 -6.71 5.76
C ASP A 93 9.91 -7.50 5.94
N VAL A 94 10.61 -7.82 4.86
CA VAL A 94 11.94 -8.44 4.91
C VAL A 94 12.95 -7.52 5.58
N LEU A 95 12.94 -6.24 5.23
CA LEU A 95 13.80 -5.22 5.85
C LEU A 95 13.52 -5.10 7.36
N LEU A 96 12.25 -4.98 7.75
CA LEU A 96 11.87 -4.90 9.17
C LEU A 96 12.26 -6.15 9.95
N LYS A 97 12.02 -7.35 9.43
CA LYS A 97 12.41 -8.60 10.08
C LYS A 97 13.91 -8.66 10.34
N LYS A 98 14.73 -8.22 9.38
CA LYS A 98 16.19 -8.14 9.55
C LYS A 98 16.58 -7.18 10.68
N ILE A 99 15.95 -6.01 10.73
CA ILE A 99 16.24 -4.98 11.72
C ILE A 99 15.77 -5.42 13.10
N ILE A 100 14.53 -5.95 13.22
CA ILE A 100 13.99 -6.47 14.48
C ILE A 100 14.95 -7.49 15.08
N ARG A 101 15.40 -8.47 14.29
CA ARG A 101 16.33 -9.50 14.76
C ARG A 101 17.59 -8.92 15.37
N VAL A 102 18.20 -7.91 14.73
CA VAL A 102 19.45 -7.30 15.22
C VAL A 102 19.21 -6.41 16.44
N LEU A 103 18.05 -5.76 16.52
CA LEU A 103 17.71 -4.93 17.68
C LEU A 103 17.27 -5.79 18.89
N ASP A 104 16.62 -6.93 18.68
CA ASP A 104 16.29 -7.90 19.74
C ASP A 104 17.56 -8.43 20.43
N GLU A 105 18.67 -8.59 19.67
CA GLU A 105 19.96 -9.00 20.24
C GLU A 105 20.55 -7.98 21.23
N LEU A 106 20.08 -6.72 21.21
CA LEU A 106 20.51 -5.69 22.17
C LEU A 106 19.92 -5.87 23.57
N ASN A 107 18.79 -6.60 23.69
CA ASN A 107 18.04 -6.78 24.94
C ASN A 107 17.73 -5.47 25.71
N ASP A 108 17.57 -4.35 25.00
CA ASP A 108 17.39 -3.02 25.59
C ASP A 108 16.16 -2.32 24.96
N VAL A 109 15.00 -2.95 25.10
CA VAL A 109 13.72 -2.42 24.58
C VAL A 109 13.37 -1.07 25.21
N GLU A 110 13.68 -0.89 26.50
CA GLU A 110 13.40 0.36 27.23
C GLU A 110 14.13 1.54 26.59
N ARG A 111 15.38 1.36 26.19
CA ARG A 111 16.16 2.37 25.46
C ARG A 111 15.52 2.71 24.13
N LEU A 112 15.05 1.70 23.37
CA LEU A 112 14.39 1.91 22.10
C LEU A 112 13.07 2.66 22.26
N VAL A 113 12.29 2.32 23.27
CA VAL A 113 11.05 3.04 23.63
C VAL A 113 11.37 4.49 24.03
N SER A 114 12.48 4.72 24.75
CA SER A 114 12.91 6.08 25.12
C SER A 114 13.26 6.92 23.88
N ILE A 115 13.92 6.35 22.88
CA ILE A 115 14.20 7.02 21.58
C ILE A 115 12.89 7.43 20.90
N CYS A 116 11.89 6.54 20.94
CA CYS A 116 10.61 6.75 20.30
C CYS A 116 9.56 7.48 21.15
N ARG A 117 9.96 8.03 22.30
CA ARG A 117 9.05 8.53 23.33
C ARG A 117 8.00 9.50 22.81
N GLU A 118 8.36 10.42 21.92
CA GLU A 118 7.42 11.41 21.37
C GLU A 118 6.43 10.82 20.36
N LYS A 119 6.70 9.62 19.85
CA LYS A 119 5.89 8.94 18.83
C LYS A 119 4.95 7.89 19.41
N ILE A 120 5.06 7.61 20.72
CA ILE A 120 4.28 6.60 21.41
C ILE A 120 3.43 7.26 22.50
N PRO A 121 2.11 7.04 22.51
CA PRO A 121 1.24 7.55 23.56
C PRO A 121 1.74 7.14 24.96
N PRO A 122 1.72 8.04 25.95
CA PRO A 122 2.26 7.77 27.30
C PRO A 122 1.72 6.49 27.94
N GLU A 123 0.42 6.24 27.76
CA GLU A 123 -0.29 5.09 28.32
C GLU A 123 0.15 3.74 27.74
N ARG A 124 0.78 3.75 26.57
CA ARG A 124 1.24 2.52 25.88
C ARG A 124 2.70 2.21 26.10
N ARG A 125 3.51 3.17 26.56
CA ARG A 125 4.97 3.02 26.70
C ARG A 125 5.37 1.90 27.64
N GLY A 126 4.62 1.71 28.74
CA GLY A 126 4.88 0.66 29.73
C GLY A 126 4.47 -0.76 29.31
N ASN A 127 3.76 -0.89 28.18
CA ASN A 127 3.19 -2.16 27.72
C ASN A 127 3.87 -2.71 26.46
N ILE A 128 5.10 -2.27 26.14
CA ILE A 128 5.86 -2.71 24.98
C ILE A 128 6.90 -3.75 25.41
N PRO A 129 6.63 -5.06 25.18
CA PRO A 129 7.49 -6.13 25.70
C PRO A 129 8.72 -6.39 24.84
N ASP A 130 8.71 -6.07 23.53
CA ASP A 130 9.71 -6.42 22.57
C ASP A 130 9.79 -5.41 21.40
N VAL A 131 10.84 -5.52 20.58
CA VAL A 131 11.08 -4.64 19.42
C VAL A 131 9.96 -4.77 18.38
N ARG A 132 9.40 -5.96 18.20
CA ARG A 132 8.29 -6.17 17.25
C ARG A 132 7.06 -5.39 17.67
N SER A 133 6.71 -5.45 18.95
CA SER A 133 5.59 -4.71 19.53
C SER A 133 5.81 -3.20 19.42
N LEU A 134 7.04 -2.73 19.64
CA LEU A 134 7.43 -1.33 19.43
C LEU A 134 7.18 -0.89 17.98
N PHE A 135 7.66 -1.67 17.01
CA PHE A 135 7.50 -1.31 15.59
C PHE A 135 6.03 -1.35 15.17
N LYS A 136 5.26 -2.34 15.63
CA LYS A 136 3.82 -2.38 15.41
C LYS A 136 3.11 -1.15 15.97
N GLU A 137 3.49 -0.69 17.15
CA GLU A 137 2.93 0.53 17.74
C GLU A 137 3.29 1.78 16.93
N LEU A 138 4.53 1.88 16.44
CA LEU A 138 4.96 2.98 15.56
C LEU A 138 4.23 2.96 14.21
N GLU A 139 3.94 1.78 13.66
CA GLU A 139 3.13 1.63 12.45
C GLU A 139 1.68 2.06 12.69
N ASN A 140 1.07 1.63 13.80
CA ASN A 140 -0.30 2.01 14.18
C ASN A 140 -0.45 3.53 14.36
N ASN A 141 0.59 4.19 14.87
CA ASN A 141 0.63 5.64 15.05
C ASN A 141 1.09 6.39 13.79
N ASN A 142 1.19 5.72 12.64
CA ASN A 142 1.67 6.30 11.39
C ASN A 142 3.07 6.95 11.47
N CYS A 143 3.91 6.56 12.42
CA CYS A 143 5.27 7.06 12.59
C CYS A 143 6.29 6.21 11.83
N LEU A 144 5.95 4.96 11.51
CA LEU A 144 6.73 4.02 10.75
C LEU A 144 5.91 3.46 9.59
N GLY A 145 6.53 3.20 8.45
CA GLY A 145 5.91 2.63 7.27
C GLY A 145 6.87 2.64 6.10
N ILE A 146 6.47 2.04 4.99
CA ILE A 146 7.32 1.87 3.80
C ILE A 146 7.87 3.21 3.25
N ASN A 147 7.09 4.29 3.36
CA ASN A 147 7.47 5.64 2.94
C ASN A 147 7.84 6.55 4.13
N ARG A 148 7.92 6.00 5.35
CA ARG A 148 8.17 6.73 6.60
C ARG A 148 9.24 6.04 7.42
N LEU A 149 10.48 6.08 6.94
CA LEU A 149 11.62 5.41 7.55
C LEU A 149 12.45 6.32 8.50
N GLY A 150 11.97 7.54 8.74
CA GLY A 150 12.70 8.53 9.56
C GLY A 150 13.03 8.02 10.96
N ILE A 151 12.02 7.53 11.69
CA ILE A 151 12.20 7.00 13.05
C ILE A 151 13.10 5.76 13.07
N LEU A 152 13.04 4.92 12.04
CA LEU A 152 13.88 3.74 11.92
C LEU A 152 15.37 4.14 11.76
N LYS A 153 15.65 5.16 10.94
CA LYS A 153 16.99 5.72 10.78
C LYS A 153 17.51 6.33 12.09
N GLU A 154 16.64 6.99 12.85
CA GLU A 154 16.98 7.55 14.14
C GLU A 154 17.34 6.46 15.16
N ILE A 155 16.53 5.41 15.29
CA ILE A 155 16.80 4.25 16.14
C ILE A 155 18.16 3.63 15.79
N LEU A 156 18.41 3.37 14.50
CA LEU A 156 19.63 2.73 14.04
C LEU A 156 20.88 3.61 14.24
N ALA A 157 20.75 4.92 14.11
CA ALA A 157 21.84 5.86 14.39
C ALA A 157 22.18 5.89 15.89
N GLN A 158 21.18 5.96 16.77
CA GLN A 158 21.40 6.00 18.23
C GLN A 158 21.87 4.67 18.81
N THR A 159 21.53 3.55 18.15
CA THR A 159 22.05 2.22 18.50
C THR A 159 23.36 1.85 17.80
N GLN A 160 23.94 2.78 17.04
CA GLN A 160 25.22 2.61 16.31
C GLN A 160 25.21 1.43 15.32
N LYS A 161 24.08 1.09 14.75
CA LYS A 161 23.91 0.03 13.74
C LYS A 161 24.10 0.60 12.33
N SER A 162 25.34 1.05 12.02
CA SER A 162 25.67 1.74 10.76
C SER A 162 25.35 0.94 9.51
N ASP A 163 25.56 -0.38 9.50
CA ASP A 163 25.31 -1.25 8.35
C ASP A 163 23.81 -1.33 8.02
N LEU A 164 22.99 -1.43 9.08
CA LEU A 164 21.53 -1.42 8.91
C LEU A 164 21.03 -0.03 8.50
N LEU A 165 21.61 1.03 9.04
CA LEU A 165 21.30 2.40 8.64
C LEU A 165 21.58 2.61 7.15
N THR A 166 22.70 2.11 6.64
CA THR A 166 23.03 2.13 5.21
C THR A 166 22.00 1.32 4.42
N THR A 167 21.66 0.10 4.87
CA THR A 167 20.63 -0.73 4.22
C THR A 167 19.28 -0.01 4.12
N VAL A 168 18.86 0.71 5.17
CA VAL A 168 17.60 1.49 5.16
C VAL A 168 17.67 2.67 4.18
N LYS A 169 18.81 3.37 4.11
CA LYS A 169 19.01 4.47 3.16
C LYS A 169 18.98 3.97 1.72
N ASP A 170 19.65 2.86 1.42
CA ASP A 170 19.66 2.24 0.09
C ASP A 170 18.27 1.80 -0.33
N PHE A 171 17.48 1.23 0.60
CA PHE A 171 16.08 0.88 0.38
C PHE A 171 15.26 2.14 0.03
N GLU A 172 15.36 3.21 0.79
CA GLU A 172 14.65 4.48 0.57
C GLU A 172 15.01 5.13 -0.78
N GLU A 173 16.32 5.15 -1.12
CA GLU A 173 16.78 5.69 -2.40
C GLU A 173 16.28 4.88 -3.61
N ARG A 174 16.37 3.55 -3.54
CA ARG A 174 15.84 2.67 -4.60
C ARG A 174 14.36 2.93 -4.82
N ARG A 175 13.58 3.00 -3.76
CA ARG A 175 12.14 3.30 -3.79
C ARG A 175 11.86 4.66 -4.42
N THR A 176 12.60 5.69 -4.02
CA THR A 176 12.45 7.04 -4.58
C THR A 176 12.76 7.07 -6.08
N ARG A 177 13.74 6.29 -6.56
CA ARG A 177 14.05 6.17 -7.99
C ARG A 177 12.93 5.46 -8.75
N GLU A 178 12.38 4.36 -8.21
CA GLU A 178 11.27 3.61 -8.79
C GLU A 178 10.02 4.49 -8.91
N ASP A 179 9.63 5.20 -7.85
CA ASP A 179 8.47 6.09 -7.85
C ASP A 179 8.63 7.26 -8.85
N LYS A 180 9.84 7.83 -8.98
CA LYS A 180 10.12 8.86 -9.98
C LYS A 180 10.01 8.30 -11.41
N PHE A 181 10.47 7.08 -11.63
CA PHE A 181 10.40 6.41 -12.94
C PHE A 181 8.94 6.11 -13.33
N GLU A 182 8.15 5.60 -12.40
CA GLU A 182 6.72 5.31 -12.65
C GLU A 182 5.91 6.60 -12.91
N ARG A 183 6.16 7.67 -12.16
CA ARG A 183 5.53 8.98 -12.43
C ARG A 183 5.86 9.48 -13.84
N ARG A 184 7.10 9.32 -14.30
CA ARG A 184 7.49 9.70 -15.67
C ARG A 184 6.76 8.85 -16.71
N LYS A 185 6.65 7.53 -16.51
CA LYS A 185 5.87 6.65 -17.39
C LYS A 185 4.40 7.05 -17.46
N GLY A 186 3.78 7.35 -16.31
CA GLY A 186 2.40 7.81 -16.23
C GLY A 186 2.19 9.11 -17.02
N MET A 187 3.11 10.07 -16.88
CA MET A 187 3.07 11.33 -17.61
C MET A 187 3.22 11.11 -19.15
N HIS A 188 4.11 10.22 -19.58
CA HIS A 188 4.24 9.87 -21.01
C HIS A 188 2.99 9.20 -21.56
N ARG A 189 2.35 8.29 -20.78
CA ARG A 189 1.08 7.68 -21.21
C ARG A 189 -0.03 8.73 -21.34
N ALA A 190 -0.15 9.64 -20.40
CA ALA A 190 -1.14 10.74 -20.46
C ALA A 190 -0.90 11.66 -21.65
N LEU A 191 0.35 11.99 -21.95
CA LEU A 191 0.72 12.82 -23.13
C LEU A 191 0.41 12.11 -24.45
N ASN A 192 0.67 10.82 -24.56
CA ASN A 192 0.34 10.05 -25.75
C ASN A 192 -1.18 10.00 -26.00
N VAL A 193 -1.97 9.71 -24.97
CA VAL A 193 -3.44 9.74 -25.07
C VAL A 193 -3.94 11.13 -25.49
N PHE A 194 -3.35 12.21 -24.96
CA PHE A 194 -3.70 13.56 -25.34
C PHE A 194 -3.31 13.88 -26.81
N CYS A 195 -2.14 13.43 -27.26
CA CYS A 195 -1.72 13.60 -28.65
C CYS A 195 -2.61 12.82 -29.61
N ASP A 196 -2.99 11.57 -29.28
CA ASP A 196 -3.89 10.75 -30.09
C ASP A 196 -5.29 11.39 -30.19
N TYR A 197 -5.81 11.90 -29.08
CA TYR A 197 -7.07 12.62 -29.05
C TYR A 197 -7.01 13.92 -29.89
N PHE A 198 -5.94 14.68 -29.77
CA PHE A 198 -5.75 15.92 -30.53
C PHE A 198 -5.64 15.63 -32.05
N HIS A 199 -4.90 14.56 -32.42
CA HIS A 199 -4.78 14.12 -33.80
C HIS A 199 -6.15 13.69 -34.36
N PHE A 200 -6.94 12.97 -33.58
CA PHE A 200 -8.30 12.56 -33.96
C PHE A 200 -9.22 13.75 -34.20
N VAL A 201 -9.22 14.73 -33.28
CA VAL A 201 -10.05 15.96 -33.41
C VAL A 201 -9.64 16.76 -34.63
N VAL A 202 -8.35 16.93 -34.89
CA VAL A 202 -7.83 17.65 -36.07
C VAL A 202 -8.21 16.94 -37.36
N CYS A 203 -8.07 15.61 -37.45
CA CYS A 203 -8.44 14.84 -38.63
C CYS A 203 -9.95 14.93 -38.93
N MET A 204 -10.80 14.90 -37.89
CA MET A 204 -12.26 15.03 -38.08
C MET A 204 -12.67 16.42 -38.53
N SER A 205 -11.95 17.47 -38.10
CA SER A 205 -12.23 18.85 -38.50
C SER A 205 -11.91 19.12 -39.99
N PHE A 206 -10.99 18.39 -40.58
CA PHE A 206 -10.64 18.48 -42.01
C PHE A 206 -11.53 17.60 -42.92
N SER A 207 -12.30 16.66 -42.37
CA SER A 207 -13.19 15.78 -43.18
C SER A 207 -14.58 16.38 -43.43
N VAL A 208 -14.86 17.57 -42.93
CA VAL A 208 -16.17 18.26 -43.03
C VAL A 208 -16.12 19.48 -43.99
N LEU A 209 -14.98 19.72 -44.63
CA LEU A 209 -14.80 20.71 -45.71
C LEU A 209 -14.70 19.99 -47.08
#